data_05d8401d2812e8854028ed5e7d4ea70b
#
_entry.id   05d8401d2812e8854028ed5e7d4ea70b
#
_cell.length_a   1.000
_cell.length_b   1.000
_cell.length_c   1.000
_cell.angle_alpha   90.00
_cell.angle_beta   90.00
_cell.angle_gamma   90.00
#
_symmetry.space_group_name_H-M   'P 1'
#
loop_
_entity.id
_entity.type
_entity.pdbx_description
1 polymer ?
#
loop_
_entity_poly.entity_id
_entity_poly.type
_entity_poly.pdbx_seq_one_letter_code
_entity_poly.pdbx_strand_id
1 'polypeptide(L)'
;MIITFFALSRLGYTVMMLSTRLSAVACDFLLNIASCDTVLYGQSRSVRTIMGELLRLRPVACRPIVQRSSLDEAEKSSSVFVLNRAQRPENQVDKPGIILHSSGSTGLPKPLFVSHGSTAKSFTRGNELSTFNPLPWFHAHGLNSAMQAMYKRKTAFMWNASLPLTTNGLTKALEAAQPEFFTTVPYALQLLVDDPRGISALRKCKSVSYGGAPCPDELGDRLQSERIRVGGAFGL
;
A
#
# COMPACT_ATOMS: atom_id res chain seq x y z
N MET A 1 1.53 7.07 8.34
CA MET A 1 0.89 5.79 7.97
C MET A 1 1.77 4.57 8.31
N ILE A 2 3.02 4.42 7.84
CA ILE A 2 3.90 3.26 8.15
C ILE A 2 4.06 3.05 9.66
N ILE A 3 4.47 4.10 10.37
CA ILE A 3 4.67 4.06 11.83
C ILE A 3 3.37 3.64 12.53
N THR A 4 2.25 4.23 12.14
CA THR A 4 0.92 3.90 12.70
C THR A 4 0.55 2.44 12.46
N PHE A 5 0.78 1.92 11.25
CA PHE A 5 0.53 0.53 10.90
C PHE A 5 1.33 -0.43 11.80
N PHE A 6 2.64 -0.23 11.92
CA PHE A 6 3.47 -1.10 12.77
C PHE A 6 3.18 -0.93 14.26
N ALA A 7 2.86 0.29 14.71
CA ALA A 7 2.49 0.53 16.10
C ALA A 7 1.21 -0.23 16.47
N LEU A 8 0.16 -0.15 15.65
CA LEU A 8 -1.09 -0.89 15.86
C LEU A 8 -0.87 -2.40 15.82
N SER A 9 -0.14 -2.89 14.83
CA SER A 9 0.21 -4.32 14.74
C SER A 9 0.99 -4.79 15.97
N ARG A 10 1.94 -3.98 16.45
CA ARG A 10 2.70 -4.28 17.67
C ARG A 10 1.85 -4.29 18.93
N LEU A 11 0.78 -3.50 18.97
CA LEU A 11 -0.20 -3.46 20.06
C LEU A 11 -1.20 -4.62 19.97
N GLY A 12 -1.13 -5.47 18.93
CA GLY A 12 -1.99 -6.63 18.75
C GLY A 12 -3.29 -6.33 17.99
N TYR A 13 -3.41 -5.16 17.37
CA TYR A 13 -4.56 -4.85 16.53
C TYR A 13 -4.41 -5.44 15.13
N THR A 14 -5.51 -5.98 14.60
CA THR A 14 -5.64 -6.27 13.18
C THR A 14 -5.93 -4.98 12.43
N VAL A 15 -5.10 -4.63 11.45
CA VAL A 15 -5.22 -3.36 10.72
C VAL A 15 -5.92 -3.57 9.39
N MET A 16 -7.09 -2.94 9.20
CA MET A 16 -7.75 -2.89 7.91
C MET A 16 -7.33 -1.66 7.12
N MET A 17 -6.80 -1.90 5.92
CA MET A 17 -6.34 -0.86 5.00
C MET A 17 -7.47 -0.46 4.07
N LEU A 18 -8.18 0.65 4.37
CA LEU A 18 -9.29 1.13 3.54
C LEU A 18 -8.81 2.03 2.40
N SER A 19 -9.38 1.83 1.22
CA SER A 19 -9.19 2.74 0.09
C SER A 19 -9.90 4.07 0.34
N THR A 20 -9.21 5.17 0.07
CA THR A 20 -9.79 6.52 0.11
C THR A 20 -10.78 6.80 -1.03
N ARG A 21 -11.00 5.82 -1.91
CA ARG A 21 -11.95 5.90 -3.04
C ARG A 21 -13.26 5.14 -2.76
N LEU A 22 -13.37 4.47 -1.61
CA LEU A 22 -14.60 3.81 -1.20
C LEU A 22 -15.67 4.83 -0.84
N SER A 23 -16.94 4.50 -1.13
CA SER A 23 -18.07 5.24 -0.57
C SER A 23 -18.24 4.95 0.93
N ALA A 24 -18.97 5.79 1.64
CA ALA A 24 -19.27 5.56 3.05
C ALA A 24 -20.03 4.24 3.27
N VAL A 25 -20.93 3.85 2.34
CA VAL A 25 -21.67 2.57 2.38
C VAL A 25 -20.71 1.38 2.25
N ALA A 26 -19.73 1.46 1.35
CA ALA A 26 -18.73 0.40 1.18
C ALA A 26 -17.81 0.30 2.40
N CYS A 27 -17.45 1.44 3.00
CA CYS A 27 -16.70 1.47 4.26
C CYS A 27 -17.50 0.83 5.40
N ASP A 28 -18.76 1.21 5.58
CA ASP A 28 -19.66 0.65 6.59
C ASP A 28 -19.80 -0.86 6.46
N PHE A 29 -20.00 -1.33 5.25
CA PHE A 29 -20.09 -2.77 4.95
C PHE A 29 -18.82 -3.53 5.38
N LEU A 30 -17.64 -3.02 5.02
CA LEU A 30 -16.36 -3.65 5.40
C LEU A 30 -16.13 -3.61 6.91
N LEU A 31 -16.42 -2.49 7.57
CA LEU A 31 -16.29 -2.34 9.02
C LEU A 31 -17.21 -3.31 9.76
N ASN A 32 -18.42 -3.52 9.25
CA ASN A 32 -19.38 -4.45 9.82
C ASN A 32 -18.88 -5.89 9.77
N ILE A 33 -18.45 -6.35 8.58
CA ILE A 33 -17.93 -7.73 8.42
C ILE A 33 -16.68 -7.96 9.26
N ALA A 34 -15.80 -6.95 9.35
CA ALA A 34 -14.58 -7.04 10.13
C ALA A 34 -14.78 -6.79 11.64
N SER A 35 -16.03 -6.56 12.09
CA SER A 35 -16.35 -6.18 13.48
C SER A 35 -15.45 -5.05 13.98
N CYS A 36 -15.24 -4.04 13.13
CA CYS A 36 -14.37 -2.92 13.40
C CYS A 36 -15.19 -1.70 13.84
N ASP A 37 -14.83 -1.13 14.97
CA ASP A 37 -15.52 0.00 15.62
C ASP A 37 -14.68 1.29 15.66
N THR A 38 -13.44 1.24 15.19
CA THR A 38 -12.50 2.37 15.24
C THR A 38 -11.87 2.63 13.89
N VAL A 39 -11.91 3.88 13.43
CA VAL A 39 -11.32 4.32 12.15
C VAL A 39 -10.28 5.40 12.40
N LEU A 40 -9.06 5.17 11.90
CA LEU A 40 -8.03 6.20 11.80
C LEU A 40 -8.06 6.81 10.40
N TYR A 41 -8.19 8.13 10.32
CA TYR A 41 -8.37 8.80 9.03
C TYR A 41 -7.37 9.93 8.79
N GLY A 42 -6.99 10.10 7.51
CA GLY A 42 -6.19 11.23 7.06
C GLY A 42 -7.04 12.50 6.94
N GLN A 43 -6.38 13.67 6.96
CA GLN A 43 -7.06 14.96 7.04
C GLN A 43 -7.45 15.58 5.68
N SER A 44 -7.36 14.83 4.56
CA SER A 44 -7.79 15.37 3.28
C SER A 44 -9.30 15.65 3.27
N ARG A 45 -9.72 16.64 2.47
CA ARG A 45 -11.13 17.03 2.39
C ARG A 45 -12.04 15.86 1.98
N SER A 46 -11.62 15.07 0.99
CA SER A 46 -12.37 13.90 0.51
C SER A 46 -12.57 12.85 1.61
N VAL A 47 -11.51 12.53 2.37
CA VAL A 47 -11.59 11.56 3.48
C VAL A 47 -12.51 12.08 4.58
N ARG A 48 -12.44 13.37 4.94
CA ARG A 48 -13.35 13.94 5.94
C ARG A 48 -14.81 13.90 5.52
N THR A 49 -15.10 14.12 4.23
CA THR A 49 -16.47 13.97 3.69
C THR A 49 -16.98 12.55 3.87
N ILE A 50 -16.18 11.54 3.46
CA ILE A 50 -16.54 10.13 3.62
C ILE A 50 -16.75 9.77 5.11
N MET A 51 -15.91 10.28 6.01
CA MET A 51 -16.07 10.05 7.45
C MET A 51 -17.35 10.68 8.01
N GLY A 52 -17.72 11.89 7.56
CA GLY A 52 -18.99 12.53 7.93
C GLY A 52 -20.21 11.73 7.46
N GLU A 53 -20.16 11.16 6.27
CA GLU A 53 -21.21 10.27 5.75
C GLU A 53 -21.27 8.95 6.52
N LEU A 54 -20.13 8.34 6.80
CA LEU A 54 -20.02 7.09 7.56
C LEU A 54 -20.62 7.23 8.97
N LEU A 55 -20.35 8.34 9.65
CA LEU A 55 -20.89 8.62 10.99
C LEU A 55 -22.42 8.78 11.01
N ARG A 56 -23.05 9.09 9.87
CA ARG A 56 -24.52 9.08 9.76
C ARG A 56 -25.09 7.68 9.58
N LEU A 57 -24.29 6.74 9.06
CA LEU A 57 -24.73 5.35 8.84
C LEU A 57 -24.59 4.50 10.12
N ARG A 58 -23.50 4.73 10.88
CA ARG A 58 -23.22 3.98 12.12
C ARG A 58 -22.37 4.78 13.09
N PRO A 59 -22.54 4.57 14.39
CA PRO A 59 -21.61 5.08 15.38
C PRO A 59 -20.29 4.30 15.29
N VAL A 60 -19.19 5.01 14.96
CA VAL A 60 -17.83 4.47 14.91
C VAL A 60 -16.88 5.47 15.54
N ALA A 61 -15.89 4.99 16.30
CA ALA A 61 -14.87 5.85 16.86
C ALA A 61 -13.92 6.35 15.77
N CYS A 62 -13.97 7.63 15.46
CA CYS A 62 -13.09 8.24 14.44
C CYS A 62 -11.97 9.01 15.11
N ARG A 63 -10.72 8.75 14.73
CA ARG A 63 -9.53 9.44 15.20
C ARG A 63 -8.65 9.87 14.04
N PRO A 64 -8.07 11.07 14.05
CA PRO A 64 -7.09 11.45 13.03
C PRO A 64 -5.81 10.60 13.18
N ILE A 65 -5.18 10.29 12.05
CA ILE A 65 -3.84 9.67 12.05
C ILE A 65 -2.86 10.67 12.68
N VAL A 66 -2.02 10.16 13.57
CA VAL A 66 -0.99 10.93 14.27
C VAL A 66 -0.06 11.61 13.28
N GLN A 67 0.15 12.91 13.42
CA GLN A 67 1.04 13.70 12.58
C GLN A 67 2.51 13.47 12.95
N ARG A 68 3.40 13.79 12.03
CA ARG A 68 4.86 13.65 12.25
C ARG A 68 5.33 14.47 13.45
N SER A 69 4.86 15.71 13.58
CA SER A 69 5.18 16.59 14.71
C SER A 69 4.85 15.96 16.06
N SER A 70 3.69 15.31 16.19
CA SER A 70 3.30 14.64 17.45
C SER A 70 4.18 13.41 17.73
N LEU A 71 4.72 12.73 16.69
CA LEU A 71 5.69 11.64 16.88
C LEU A 71 7.02 12.18 17.34
N ASP A 72 7.48 13.30 16.78
CA ASP A 72 8.74 13.96 17.15
C ASP A 72 8.67 14.52 18.60
N GLU A 73 7.48 14.96 19.05
CA GLU A 73 7.22 15.34 20.45
C GLU A 73 7.22 14.12 21.39
N ALA A 74 6.58 13.01 20.98
CA ALA A 74 6.54 11.79 21.77
C ALA A 74 7.94 11.15 21.95
N GLU A 75 8.83 11.30 20.97
CA GLU A 75 10.21 10.82 21.06
C GLU A 75 11.00 11.53 22.16
N LYS A 76 10.66 12.80 22.44
CA LYS A 76 11.26 13.59 23.54
C LYS A 76 10.67 13.22 24.92
N SER A 77 9.59 12.47 24.96
CA SER A 77 8.97 12.02 26.21
C SER A 77 9.75 10.85 26.81
N SER A 78 10.08 10.95 28.10
CA SER A 78 10.76 9.88 28.83
C SER A 78 9.84 8.72 29.25
N SER A 79 8.54 8.77 28.89
CA SER A 79 7.59 7.69 29.21
C SER A 79 7.82 6.50 28.28
N VAL A 80 8.39 5.43 28.81
CA VAL A 80 8.55 4.17 28.09
C VAL A 80 7.26 3.36 28.22
N PHE A 81 6.56 3.17 27.11
CA PHE A 81 5.45 2.22 27.06
C PHE A 81 6.00 0.79 27.07
N VAL A 82 5.81 0.09 28.18
CA VAL A 82 6.18 -1.32 28.31
C VAL A 82 5.09 -2.18 27.68
N LEU A 83 5.40 -2.78 26.52
CA LEU A 83 4.54 -3.78 25.92
C LEU A 83 4.42 -4.99 26.83
N ASN A 84 3.19 -5.38 27.18
CA ASN A 84 2.95 -6.64 27.85
C ASN A 84 3.35 -7.79 26.90
N ARG A 85 4.47 -8.47 27.21
CA ARG A 85 5.03 -9.58 26.42
C ARG A 85 4.21 -10.87 26.49
N ALA A 86 3.00 -10.85 27.05
CA ALA A 86 2.15 -12.04 27.16
C ALA A 86 1.68 -12.60 25.80
N GLN A 87 1.80 -11.82 24.74
CA GLN A 87 1.51 -12.30 23.39
C GLN A 87 2.78 -12.85 22.73
N ARG A 88 3.01 -14.15 22.91
CA ARG A 88 4.12 -14.83 22.23
C ARG A 88 3.87 -14.86 20.73
N PRO A 89 4.91 -14.59 19.88
CA PRO A 89 4.76 -14.56 18.41
C PRO A 89 4.14 -15.83 17.84
N GLU A 90 4.47 -16.99 18.38
CA GLU A 90 3.96 -18.30 17.94
C GLU A 90 2.44 -18.42 18.07
N ASN A 91 1.84 -17.74 19.03
CA ASN A 91 0.38 -17.74 19.23
C ASN A 91 -0.36 -16.77 18.32
N GLN A 92 0.36 -15.98 17.50
CA GLN A 92 -0.21 -14.97 16.64
C GLN A 92 -0.11 -15.35 15.15
N VAL A 93 0.66 -16.38 14.78
CA VAL A 93 0.97 -16.74 13.39
C VAL A 93 -0.29 -16.87 12.53
N ASP A 94 -1.31 -17.54 13.04
CA ASP A 94 -2.55 -17.81 12.32
C ASP A 94 -3.62 -16.74 12.50
N LYS A 95 -3.41 -15.77 13.40
CA LYS A 95 -4.35 -14.67 13.61
C LYS A 95 -4.28 -13.65 12.49
N PRO A 96 -5.40 -13.03 12.12
CA PRO A 96 -5.41 -11.93 11.16
C PRO A 96 -4.51 -10.77 11.62
N GLY A 97 -3.53 -10.41 10.81
CA GLY A 97 -2.66 -9.26 11.05
C GLY A 97 -3.06 -8.05 10.21
N ILE A 98 -3.54 -8.32 8.99
CA ILE A 98 -3.96 -7.31 8.03
C ILE A 98 -5.28 -7.73 7.41
N ILE A 99 -6.16 -6.76 7.18
CA ILE A 99 -7.35 -6.93 6.33
C ILE A 99 -7.17 -5.99 5.13
N LEU A 100 -7.13 -6.57 3.95
CA LEU A 100 -7.20 -5.87 2.67
C LEU A 100 -8.63 -6.01 2.13
N HIS A 101 -8.94 -5.38 1.01
CA HIS A 101 -10.23 -5.57 0.35
C HIS A 101 -10.06 -5.62 -1.16
N SER A 102 -10.92 -6.40 -1.81
CA SER A 102 -11.06 -6.41 -3.26
C SER A 102 -11.89 -5.22 -3.73
N SER A 103 -11.81 -4.91 -5.03
CA SER A 103 -12.68 -3.89 -5.65
C SER A 103 -14.15 -4.32 -5.77
N GLY A 104 -14.45 -5.61 -5.53
CA GLY A 104 -15.80 -6.16 -5.61
C GLY A 104 -16.37 -6.15 -7.02
N SER A 105 -16.12 -7.18 -7.82
CA SER A 105 -16.71 -7.34 -9.16
C SER A 105 -18.23 -7.38 -9.17
N THR A 106 -18.86 -7.62 -8.01
CA THR A 106 -20.31 -7.77 -7.81
C THR A 106 -20.96 -6.60 -7.04
N GLY A 107 -20.24 -5.48 -6.87
CA GLY A 107 -20.75 -4.27 -6.21
C GLY A 107 -19.99 -3.88 -4.94
N LEU A 108 -20.22 -4.53 -3.81
CA LEU A 108 -19.54 -4.20 -2.55
C LEU A 108 -18.16 -4.89 -2.43
N PRO A 109 -17.16 -4.22 -1.86
CA PRO A 109 -15.82 -4.79 -1.67
C PRO A 109 -15.87 -5.96 -0.68
N LYS A 110 -15.02 -6.98 -0.91
CA LYS A 110 -14.91 -8.13 0.01
C LYS A 110 -13.65 -8.01 0.84
N PRO A 111 -13.72 -8.19 2.17
CA PRO A 111 -12.54 -8.20 3.01
C PRO A 111 -11.72 -9.47 2.79
N LEU A 112 -10.41 -9.32 2.77
CA LEU A 112 -9.43 -10.39 2.68
C LEU A 112 -8.60 -10.38 3.98
N PHE A 113 -8.82 -11.36 4.82
CA PHE A 113 -8.09 -11.54 6.07
C PHE A 113 -6.77 -12.25 5.81
N VAL A 114 -5.67 -11.60 6.12
CA VAL A 114 -4.32 -12.13 5.93
C VAL A 114 -3.67 -12.32 7.30
N SER A 115 -3.25 -13.56 7.60
CA SER A 115 -2.63 -13.86 8.88
C SER A 115 -1.24 -13.21 9.04
N HIS A 116 -0.79 -13.05 10.27
CA HIS A 116 0.57 -12.57 10.56
C HIS A 116 1.63 -13.45 9.90
N GLY A 117 1.46 -14.77 9.92
CA GLY A 117 2.39 -15.71 9.27
C GLY A 117 2.46 -15.54 7.76
N SER A 118 1.30 -15.43 7.09
CA SER A 118 1.24 -15.18 5.66
C SER A 118 1.86 -13.84 5.28
N THR A 119 1.59 -12.81 6.07
CA THR A 119 2.15 -11.46 5.90
C THR A 119 3.68 -11.49 6.01
N ALA A 120 4.21 -12.07 7.08
CA ALA A 120 5.65 -12.21 7.31
C ALA A 120 6.31 -13.00 6.16
N LYS A 121 5.73 -14.14 5.78
CA LYS A 121 6.23 -14.96 4.67
C LYS A 121 6.21 -14.20 3.34
N SER A 122 5.21 -13.36 3.09
CA SER A 122 5.15 -12.51 1.90
C SER A 122 6.30 -11.50 1.86
N PHE A 123 6.63 -10.88 2.99
CA PHE A 123 7.72 -9.90 3.06
C PHE A 123 9.10 -10.50 2.81
N THR A 124 9.31 -11.80 3.18
CA THR A 124 10.61 -12.48 2.96
C THR A 124 10.89 -12.76 1.48
N ARG A 125 9.87 -12.80 0.63
CA ARG A 125 9.97 -13.17 -0.80
C ARG A 125 10.49 -12.04 -1.70
N GLY A 126 10.74 -10.85 -1.17
CA GLY A 126 11.24 -9.71 -1.95
C GLY A 126 12.59 -9.98 -2.60
N ASN A 127 12.81 -9.33 -3.74
CA ASN A 127 14.14 -9.20 -4.33
C ASN A 127 15.01 -8.29 -3.44
N GLU A 128 16.31 -8.31 -3.66
CA GLU A 128 17.26 -7.49 -2.89
C GLU A 128 17.59 -6.17 -3.61
N LEU A 129 16.56 -5.53 -4.18
CA LEU A 129 16.66 -4.34 -5.00
C LEU A 129 15.97 -3.13 -4.34
N SER A 130 16.52 -1.95 -4.53
CA SER A 130 15.81 -0.70 -4.23
C SER A 130 14.58 -0.59 -5.12
N THR A 131 13.42 -0.29 -4.51
CA THR A 131 12.13 -0.40 -5.20
C THR A 131 11.41 0.93 -5.25
N PHE A 132 10.89 1.32 -6.41
CA PHE A 132 9.90 2.39 -6.51
C PHE A 132 8.50 1.81 -6.73
N ASN A 133 7.56 2.28 -5.91
CA ASN A 133 6.20 1.79 -5.87
C ASN A 133 5.19 2.96 -5.83
N PRO A 134 4.48 3.24 -6.93
CA PRO A 134 3.42 4.24 -6.97
C PRO A 134 2.06 3.70 -6.52
N LEU A 135 1.97 2.41 -6.17
CA LEU A 135 0.71 1.75 -5.85
C LEU A 135 0.25 2.04 -4.42
N PRO A 136 -1.06 2.17 -4.19
CA PRO A 136 -1.59 2.41 -2.86
C PRO A 136 -1.48 1.17 -1.97
N TRP A 137 -1.29 1.40 -0.67
CA TRP A 137 -1.05 0.36 0.32
C TRP A 137 -2.28 -0.44 0.73
N PHE A 138 -3.48 0.00 0.37
CA PHE A 138 -4.69 -0.81 0.58
C PHE A 138 -4.82 -1.96 -0.43
N HIS A 139 -3.95 -2.03 -1.45
CA HIS A 139 -3.79 -3.17 -2.33
C HIS A 139 -2.58 -4.02 -1.93
N ALA A 140 -2.73 -5.34 -2.00
CA ALA A 140 -1.67 -6.29 -1.65
C ALA A 140 -0.36 -6.02 -2.39
N HIS A 141 -0.43 -5.71 -3.69
CA HIS A 141 0.75 -5.44 -4.52
C HIS A 141 1.50 -4.19 -4.01
N GLY A 142 0.78 -3.11 -3.72
CA GLY A 142 1.37 -1.87 -3.20
C GLY A 142 1.99 -2.05 -1.82
N LEU A 143 1.31 -2.74 -0.92
CA LEU A 143 1.81 -3.01 0.43
C LEU A 143 3.03 -3.93 0.40
N ASN A 144 2.90 -5.08 -0.27
CA ASN A 144 3.93 -6.12 -0.26
C ASN A 144 5.24 -5.64 -0.87
N SER A 145 5.23 -4.97 -2.01
CA SER A 145 6.47 -4.53 -2.67
C SER A 145 7.27 -3.54 -1.82
N ALA A 146 6.59 -2.61 -1.13
CA ALA A 146 7.26 -1.69 -0.21
C ALA A 146 7.83 -2.42 1.02
N MET A 147 7.04 -3.31 1.63
CA MET A 147 7.45 -4.07 2.82
C MET A 147 8.57 -5.06 2.51
N GLN A 148 8.57 -5.68 1.33
CA GLN A 148 9.62 -6.58 0.86
C GLN A 148 10.97 -5.86 0.74
N ALA A 149 11.00 -4.67 0.13
CA ALA A 149 12.22 -3.87 0.04
C ALA A 149 12.74 -3.52 1.44
N MET A 150 11.87 -3.03 2.34
CA MET A 150 12.24 -2.71 3.72
C MET A 150 12.73 -3.92 4.51
N TYR A 151 12.08 -5.08 4.36
CA TYR A 151 12.53 -6.33 4.99
C TYR A 151 13.94 -6.74 4.53
N LYS A 152 14.23 -6.56 3.25
CA LYS A 152 15.56 -6.80 2.67
C LYS A 152 16.55 -5.66 2.95
N ARG A 153 16.21 -4.68 3.79
CA ARG A 153 17.03 -3.49 4.12
C ARG A 153 17.41 -2.67 2.89
N LYS A 154 16.51 -2.63 1.89
CA LYS A 154 16.65 -1.82 0.68
C LYS A 154 15.73 -0.61 0.76
N THR A 155 16.05 0.41 -0.01
CA THR A 155 15.23 1.61 -0.09
C THR A 155 13.92 1.33 -0.80
N ALA A 156 12.80 1.69 -0.17
CA ALA A 156 11.49 1.72 -0.78
C ALA A 156 11.10 3.18 -1.06
N PHE A 157 11.14 3.57 -2.32
CA PHE A 157 10.62 4.85 -2.77
C PHE A 157 9.11 4.73 -2.99
N MET A 158 8.35 5.68 -2.47
CA MET A 158 6.90 5.64 -2.54
C MET A 158 6.34 6.91 -3.17
N TRP A 159 5.29 6.74 -3.97
CA TRP A 159 4.55 7.85 -4.54
C TRP A 159 3.75 8.58 -3.47
N ASN A 160 3.69 9.90 -3.58
CA ASN A 160 2.75 10.67 -2.78
C ASN A 160 1.32 10.46 -3.30
N ALA A 161 0.53 9.67 -2.58
CA ALA A 161 -0.83 9.30 -2.98
C ALA A 161 -1.82 10.47 -3.11
N SER A 162 -1.46 11.68 -2.65
CA SER A 162 -2.26 12.89 -2.87
C SER A 162 -2.06 13.49 -4.27
N LEU A 163 -1.04 13.06 -5.01
CA LEU A 163 -0.76 13.52 -6.36
C LEU A 163 -1.35 12.55 -7.40
N PRO A 164 -1.89 13.07 -8.51
CA PRO A 164 -2.33 12.21 -9.61
C PRO A 164 -1.14 11.55 -10.29
N LEU A 165 -1.31 10.31 -10.75
CA LEU A 165 -0.34 9.66 -11.61
C LEU A 165 -0.38 10.34 -12.99
N THR A 166 0.72 10.97 -13.36
CA THR A 166 0.91 11.62 -14.67
C THR A 166 2.23 11.19 -15.28
N THR A 167 2.34 11.22 -16.60
CA THR A 167 3.58 10.92 -17.33
C THR A 167 4.77 11.68 -16.76
N ASN A 168 4.67 13.02 -16.70
CA ASN A 168 5.75 13.88 -16.22
C ASN A 168 6.09 13.61 -14.74
N GLY A 169 5.07 13.39 -13.89
CA GLY A 169 5.28 13.11 -12.47
C GLY A 169 6.02 11.80 -12.24
N LEU A 170 5.57 10.72 -12.88
CA LEU A 170 6.19 9.40 -12.79
C LEU A 170 7.61 9.40 -13.35
N THR A 171 7.81 10.02 -14.52
CA THR A 171 9.14 10.15 -15.14
C THR A 171 10.12 10.86 -14.22
N LYS A 172 9.75 12.02 -13.69
CA LYS A 172 10.59 12.77 -12.73
C LYS A 172 10.87 11.97 -11.46
N ALA A 173 9.89 11.23 -10.95
CA ALA A 173 10.08 10.42 -9.77
C ALA A 173 11.05 9.26 -10.01
N LEU A 174 10.95 8.57 -11.16
CA LEU A 174 11.90 7.53 -11.55
C LEU A 174 13.30 8.07 -11.77
N GLU A 175 13.44 9.23 -12.43
CA GLU A 175 14.72 9.90 -12.64
C GLU A 175 15.40 10.29 -11.31
N ALA A 176 14.62 10.79 -10.35
CA ALA A 176 15.13 11.19 -9.03
C ALA A 176 15.44 9.99 -8.14
N ALA A 177 14.59 8.98 -8.11
CA ALA A 177 14.74 7.80 -7.26
C ALA A 177 15.79 6.81 -7.78
N GLN A 178 15.95 6.70 -9.11
CA GLN A 178 16.80 5.71 -9.79
C GLN A 178 16.67 4.30 -9.19
N PRO A 179 15.46 3.76 -9.09
CA PRO A 179 15.23 2.47 -8.45
C PRO A 179 15.81 1.34 -9.31
N GLU A 180 16.25 0.28 -8.66
CA GLU A 180 16.66 -0.95 -9.35
C GLU A 180 15.44 -1.77 -9.80
N PHE A 181 14.34 -1.68 -9.05
CA PHE A 181 13.09 -2.38 -9.32
C PHE A 181 11.92 -1.40 -9.31
N PHE A 182 11.14 -1.42 -10.39
CA PHE A 182 9.91 -0.64 -10.49
C PHE A 182 8.71 -1.58 -10.52
N THR A 183 7.76 -1.39 -9.60
CA THR A 183 6.55 -2.20 -9.54
C THR A 183 5.32 -1.32 -9.71
N THR A 184 4.38 -1.72 -10.58
CA THR A 184 3.29 -0.84 -10.97
C THR A 184 2.08 -1.59 -11.55
N VAL A 185 1.23 -0.88 -12.27
CA VAL A 185 0.09 -1.39 -13.05
C VAL A 185 0.28 -1.05 -14.54
N PRO A 186 -0.36 -1.78 -15.49
CA PRO A 186 -0.21 -1.51 -16.93
C PRO A 186 -0.49 -0.07 -17.32
N TYR A 187 -1.50 0.56 -16.70
CA TYR A 187 -1.81 1.98 -16.96
C TYR A 187 -0.60 2.92 -16.70
N ALA A 188 0.14 2.71 -15.62
CA ALA A 188 1.30 3.56 -15.33
C ALA A 188 2.48 3.26 -16.27
N LEU A 189 2.61 2.02 -16.75
CA LEU A 189 3.58 1.68 -17.81
C LEU A 189 3.22 2.40 -19.12
N GLN A 190 1.95 2.42 -19.49
CA GLN A 190 1.48 3.16 -20.67
C GLN A 190 1.89 4.63 -20.59
N LEU A 191 1.64 5.30 -19.46
CA LEU A 191 2.06 6.69 -19.26
C LEU A 191 3.57 6.90 -19.46
N LEU A 192 4.39 5.93 -19.10
CA LEU A 192 5.85 6.03 -19.19
C LEU A 192 6.37 5.72 -20.60
N VAL A 193 5.77 4.80 -21.35
CA VAL A 193 6.20 4.50 -22.71
C VAL A 193 5.78 5.56 -23.73
N ASP A 194 4.84 6.42 -23.37
CA ASP A 194 4.43 7.57 -24.19
C ASP A 194 5.43 8.75 -24.10
N ASP A 195 6.43 8.67 -23.21
CA ASP A 195 7.49 9.67 -23.03
C ASP A 195 8.88 9.03 -23.22
N PRO A 196 9.72 9.52 -24.15
CA PRO A 196 11.07 9.01 -24.35
C PRO A 196 11.93 9.02 -23.08
N ARG A 197 11.71 9.99 -22.17
CA ARG A 197 12.38 10.05 -20.86
C ARG A 197 11.88 8.93 -19.93
N GLY A 198 10.58 8.62 -19.98
CA GLY A 198 9.98 7.51 -19.26
C GLY A 198 10.57 6.18 -19.68
N ILE A 199 10.70 5.94 -21.01
CA ILE A 199 11.38 4.77 -21.57
C ILE A 199 12.84 4.71 -21.06
N SER A 200 13.56 5.83 -21.13
CA SER A 200 14.95 5.91 -20.64
C SER A 200 15.06 5.57 -19.15
N ALA A 201 14.12 6.04 -18.34
CA ALA A 201 14.08 5.74 -16.92
C ALA A 201 13.77 4.26 -16.64
N LEU A 202 12.82 3.66 -17.37
CA LEU A 202 12.50 2.23 -17.27
C LEU A 202 13.67 1.33 -17.64
N ARG A 203 14.44 1.69 -18.68
CA ARG A 203 15.64 0.93 -19.10
C ARG A 203 16.74 0.89 -18.04
N LYS A 204 16.79 1.87 -17.15
CA LYS A 204 17.76 1.91 -16.03
C LYS A 204 17.37 0.95 -14.90
N CYS A 205 16.11 0.54 -14.83
CA CYS A 205 15.68 -0.46 -13.86
C CYS A 205 16.26 -1.83 -14.23
N LYS A 206 16.73 -2.57 -13.23
CA LYS A 206 17.15 -3.98 -13.42
C LYS A 206 15.96 -4.87 -13.77
N SER A 207 14.78 -4.53 -13.25
CA SER A 207 13.53 -5.22 -13.53
C SER A 207 12.34 -4.30 -13.29
N VAL A 208 11.29 -4.53 -14.06
CA VAL A 208 9.99 -3.89 -13.95
C VAL A 208 8.93 -4.96 -13.75
N SER A 209 8.00 -4.75 -12.83
CA SER A 209 6.88 -5.66 -12.61
C SER A 209 5.55 -4.91 -12.71
N TYR A 210 4.55 -5.56 -13.27
CA TYR A 210 3.19 -5.06 -13.27
C TYR A 210 2.21 -6.11 -12.74
N GLY A 211 1.08 -5.64 -12.20
CA GLY A 211 0.01 -6.49 -11.73
C GLY A 211 -1.30 -5.73 -11.58
N GLY A 212 -2.34 -6.41 -11.11
CA GLY A 212 -3.66 -5.83 -10.88
C GLY A 212 -4.56 -5.69 -12.12
N ALA A 213 -4.01 -5.84 -13.33
CA ALA A 213 -4.75 -5.91 -14.59
C ALA A 213 -3.93 -6.65 -15.64
N PRO A 214 -4.57 -7.22 -16.69
CA PRO A 214 -3.87 -7.72 -17.87
C PRO A 214 -3.08 -6.60 -18.55
N CYS A 215 -1.89 -6.93 -19.07
CA CYS A 215 -1.14 -6.02 -19.92
C CYS A 215 -1.68 -6.13 -21.35
N PRO A 216 -2.06 -5.02 -22.01
CA PRO A 216 -2.39 -5.04 -23.43
C PRO A 216 -1.20 -5.54 -24.25
N ASP A 217 -1.45 -6.34 -25.29
CA ASP A 217 -0.40 -6.92 -26.12
C ASP A 217 0.48 -5.83 -26.76
N GLU A 218 -0.14 -4.75 -27.27
CA GLU A 218 0.57 -3.60 -27.85
C GLU A 218 1.55 -2.95 -26.86
N LEU A 219 1.15 -2.84 -25.59
CA LEU A 219 2.03 -2.32 -24.53
C LEU A 219 3.16 -3.31 -24.25
N GLY A 220 2.87 -4.60 -24.22
CA GLY A 220 3.85 -5.67 -24.05
C GLY A 220 4.90 -5.64 -25.13
N ASP A 221 4.48 -5.60 -26.40
CA ASP A 221 5.33 -5.52 -27.59
C ASP A 221 6.20 -4.25 -27.58
N ARG A 222 5.61 -3.13 -27.21
CA ARG A 222 6.34 -1.87 -27.05
C ARG A 222 7.44 -1.97 -26.00
N LEU A 223 7.13 -2.48 -24.80
CA LEU A 223 8.10 -2.67 -23.73
C LEU A 223 9.24 -3.61 -24.17
N GLN A 224 8.92 -4.67 -24.87
CA GLN A 224 9.89 -5.62 -25.40
C GLN A 224 10.78 -4.98 -26.48
N SER A 225 10.21 -4.25 -27.44
CA SER A 225 10.97 -3.54 -28.49
C SER A 225 11.93 -2.51 -27.90
N GLU A 226 11.55 -1.89 -26.79
CA GLU A 226 12.38 -0.94 -26.02
C GLU A 226 13.38 -1.65 -25.09
N ARG A 227 13.47 -2.97 -25.11
CA ARG A 227 14.37 -3.81 -24.28
C ARG A 227 14.19 -3.59 -22.78
N ILE A 228 12.98 -3.30 -22.34
CA ILE A 228 12.64 -3.16 -20.93
C ILE A 228 12.37 -4.55 -20.33
N ARG A 229 13.06 -4.90 -19.25
CA ARG A 229 12.87 -6.19 -18.56
C ARG A 229 11.61 -6.14 -17.72
N VAL A 230 10.49 -6.57 -18.28
CA VAL A 230 9.18 -6.53 -17.64
C VAL A 230 8.65 -7.93 -17.35
N GLY A 231 8.00 -8.12 -16.20
CA GLY A 231 7.33 -9.35 -15.81
C GLY A 231 5.97 -9.08 -15.17
N GLY A 232 5.01 -9.95 -15.48
CA GLY A 232 3.69 -9.91 -14.84
C GLY A 232 3.73 -10.50 -13.44
N ALA A 233 3.13 -9.81 -12.47
CA ALA A 233 2.85 -10.33 -11.14
C ALA A 233 1.37 -10.68 -11.06
N PHE A 234 1.06 -11.96 -10.92
CA PHE A 234 -0.30 -12.43 -10.70
C PHE A 234 -0.54 -12.58 -9.19
N GLY A 235 -1.62 -12.02 -8.71
CA GLY A 235 -2.07 -12.14 -7.33
C GLY A 235 -3.59 -12.02 -7.27
N LEU A 236 -4.20 -12.81 -6.43
CA LEU A 236 -5.63 -12.74 -6.11
C LEU A 236 -5.89 -11.64 -5.09
#